data_032a55d067075b3a8f5e03f029f965b3
#
_entry.id   032a55d067075b3a8f5e03f029f965b3
#
_cell.length_a   1.000
_cell.length_b   1.000
_cell.length_c   1.000
_cell.angle_alpha   90.00
_cell.angle_beta   90.00
_cell.angle_gamma   90.00
#
_symmetry.space_group_name_H-M   'P 1'
#
loop_
_entity.id
_entity.type
_entity.pdbx_description
1 polymer ?
#
loop_
_entity_poly.entity_id
_entity_poly.type
_entity_poly.pdbx_seq_one_letter_code
_entity_poly.pdbx_strand_id
1 'polypeptide(L)'
;GSVVVLAHSTGGLIVPLWADHLRREQPEDHKLLAGVLLNSPWLDLQFPRWVVVPLRPVVNALGAVFPSLPLPAGGEGTYGQSIYNGAHGEWDFNTEWKPLGGHRKYLGWMRAVVKAQEPVHGGEVDTGVPTLTLCSSHSYLGKEYSPAADTADTVLDVEQIQCWAPTLAEGAQVQVIDGARHDVYLSERHAREAAFKATLPWLDALNCAG
;
A
#
# COMPACT_ATOMS: atom_id res chain seq x y z
N GLY A 1 -2.87 22.18 -15.72
CA GLY A 1 -2.54 20.78 -15.97
C GLY A 1 -3.12 19.91 -14.90
N SER A 2 -3.45 18.67 -15.20
CA SER A 2 -3.96 17.67 -14.26
C SER A 2 -2.81 16.83 -13.68
N VAL A 3 -3.03 16.23 -12.50
CA VAL A 3 -2.03 15.46 -11.75
C VAL A 3 -2.54 14.04 -11.57
N VAL A 4 -1.68 13.05 -11.79
CA VAL A 4 -1.89 11.67 -11.34
C VAL A 4 -1.00 11.41 -10.14
N VAL A 5 -1.56 10.86 -9.08
CA VAL A 5 -0.82 10.55 -7.86
C VAL A 5 -0.55 9.05 -7.80
N LEU A 6 0.74 8.67 -7.73
CA LEU A 6 1.16 7.31 -7.44
C LEU A 6 1.50 7.18 -5.95
N ALA A 7 0.93 6.20 -5.27
CA ALA A 7 1.19 5.95 -3.86
C ALA A 7 1.48 4.47 -3.59
N HIS A 8 2.45 4.21 -2.70
CA HIS A 8 2.89 2.87 -2.34
C HIS A 8 2.64 2.57 -0.87
N SER A 9 2.21 1.33 -0.57
CA SER A 9 2.10 0.78 0.79
C SER A 9 1.26 1.66 1.72
N THR A 10 1.81 2.22 2.80
CA THR A 10 1.11 3.16 3.70
C THR A 10 0.63 4.42 2.96
N GLY A 11 1.39 4.90 1.96
CA GLY A 11 0.94 5.99 1.08
C GLY A 11 -0.34 5.66 0.34
N GLY A 12 -0.54 4.37 -0.01
CA GLY A 12 -1.75 3.86 -0.63
C GLY A 12 -2.99 3.84 0.29
N LEU A 13 -2.81 4.00 1.60
CA LEU A 13 -3.91 4.30 2.53
C LEU A 13 -4.16 5.82 2.63
N ILE A 14 -3.08 6.60 2.65
CA ILE A 14 -3.17 8.06 2.84
C ILE A 14 -3.82 8.74 1.64
N VAL A 15 -3.41 8.37 0.41
CA VAL A 15 -3.86 9.06 -0.81
C VAL A 15 -5.36 8.93 -1.08
N PRO A 16 -6.01 7.76 -0.97
CA PRO A 16 -7.47 7.68 -1.11
C PRO A 16 -8.24 8.55 -0.10
N LEU A 17 -7.80 8.58 1.16
CA LEU A 17 -8.39 9.43 2.20
C LEU A 17 -8.21 10.91 1.90
N TRP A 18 -7.02 11.29 1.43
CA TRP A 18 -6.73 12.66 1.02
C TRP A 18 -7.56 13.07 -0.21
N ALA A 19 -7.70 12.21 -1.21
CA ALA A 19 -8.51 12.47 -2.40
C ALA A 19 -10.00 12.65 -2.06
N ASP A 20 -10.54 11.80 -1.17
CA ASP A 20 -11.90 11.92 -0.66
C ASP A 20 -12.09 13.22 0.15
N HIS A 21 -11.11 13.59 0.98
CA HIS A 21 -11.13 14.86 1.70
C HIS A 21 -11.12 16.06 0.74
N LEU A 22 -10.25 16.06 -0.29
CA LEU A 22 -10.26 17.12 -1.32
C LEU A 22 -11.62 17.21 -2.02
N ARG A 23 -12.19 16.05 -2.39
CA ARG A 23 -13.49 16.01 -3.07
C ARG A 23 -14.59 16.65 -2.24
N ARG A 24 -14.60 16.45 -0.93
CA ARG A 24 -15.63 16.96 0.00
C ARG A 24 -15.38 18.41 0.41
N GLU A 25 -14.16 18.78 0.73
CA GLU A 25 -13.83 20.05 1.38
C GLU A 25 -13.19 21.07 0.43
N GLN A 26 -12.54 20.61 -0.64
CA GLN A 26 -11.77 21.43 -1.57
C GLN A 26 -12.01 21.00 -3.03
N PRO A 27 -13.25 21.07 -3.54
CA PRO A 27 -13.61 20.51 -4.86
C PRO A 27 -12.86 21.18 -6.02
N GLU A 28 -12.42 22.42 -5.89
CA GLU A 28 -11.62 23.09 -6.94
C GLU A 28 -10.22 22.47 -7.04
N ASP A 29 -9.61 22.13 -5.93
CA ASP A 29 -8.32 21.44 -5.93
C ASP A 29 -8.47 19.97 -6.40
N HIS A 30 -9.58 19.32 -6.02
CA HIS A 30 -9.88 17.98 -6.48
C HIS A 30 -9.99 17.88 -8.01
N LYS A 31 -10.47 18.91 -8.70
CA LYS A 31 -10.53 18.97 -10.17
C LYS A 31 -9.15 18.86 -10.86
N LEU A 32 -8.08 19.14 -10.12
CA LEU A 32 -6.72 18.98 -10.62
C LEU A 32 -6.25 17.51 -10.59
N LEU A 33 -6.93 16.67 -9.84
CA LEU A 33 -6.60 15.24 -9.73
C LEU A 33 -7.23 14.48 -10.91
N ALA A 34 -6.39 13.91 -11.78
CA ALA A 34 -6.83 13.15 -12.95
C ALA A 34 -6.98 11.66 -12.65
N GLY A 35 -6.27 11.15 -11.65
CA GLY A 35 -6.33 9.73 -11.28
C GLY A 35 -5.42 9.38 -10.11
N VAL A 36 -5.69 8.23 -9.51
CA VAL A 36 -4.93 7.66 -8.39
C VAL A 36 -4.41 6.28 -8.78
N LEU A 37 -3.11 6.08 -8.67
CA LEU A 37 -2.44 4.81 -8.89
C LEU A 37 -1.87 4.28 -7.57
N LEU A 38 -2.35 3.13 -7.12
CA LEU A 38 -1.97 2.51 -5.86
C LEU A 38 -1.09 1.27 -6.12
N ASN A 39 0.07 1.26 -5.52
CA ASN A 39 1.02 0.15 -5.57
C ASN A 39 1.03 -0.54 -4.20
N SER A 40 0.43 -1.71 -4.12
CA SER A 40 0.27 -2.51 -2.90
C SER A 40 -0.19 -1.68 -1.69
N PRO A 41 -1.38 -1.05 -1.72
CA PRO A 41 -1.85 -0.18 -0.66
C PRO A 41 -2.13 -0.96 0.63
N TRP A 42 -1.79 -0.38 1.79
CA TRP A 42 -2.04 -1.00 3.09
C TRP A 42 -3.44 -0.68 3.62
N LEU A 43 -4.43 -1.40 3.13
CA LEU A 43 -5.85 -1.13 3.40
C LEU A 43 -6.41 -1.88 4.61
N ASP A 44 -5.72 -2.91 5.11
CA ASP A 44 -6.08 -3.63 6.35
C ASP A 44 -4.83 -4.19 7.05
N LEU A 45 -4.99 -4.61 8.31
CA LEU A 45 -3.92 -5.27 9.06
C LEU A 45 -3.80 -6.73 8.61
N GLN A 46 -2.58 -7.16 8.30
CA GLN A 46 -2.25 -8.50 7.76
C GLN A 46 -2.40 -9.66 8.78
N PHE A 47 -3.32 -9.52 9.71
CA PHE A 47 -3.63 -10.55 10.71
C PHE A 47 -5.07 -11.03 10.55
N PRO A 48 -5.39 -12.25 10.99
CA PRO A 48 -6.76 -12.76 10.97
C PRO A 48 -7.74 -11.84 11.71
N ARG A 49 -8.94 -11.69 11.19
CA ARG A 49 -9.96 -10.78 11.75
C ARG A 49 -10.24 -11.01 13.24
N TRP A 50 -10.19 -12.26 13.71
CA TRP A 50 -10.39 -12.57 15.14
C TRP A 50 -9.30 -12.00 16.05
N VAL A 51 -8.12 -11.70 15.51
CA VAL A 51 -7.04 -10.97 16.20
C VAL A 51 -7.25 -9.46 16.06
N VAL A 52 -7.53 -9.00 14.85
CA VAL A 52 -7.60 -7.57 14.52
C VAL A 52 -8.77 -6.87 15.23
N VAL A 53 -9.96 -7.50 15.24
CA VAL A 53 -11.18 -6.89 15.83
C VAL A 53 -10.99 -6.52 17.31
N PRO A 54 -10.52 -7.39 18.20
CA PRO A 54 -10.26 -7.00 19.60
C PRO A 54 -9.01 -6.14 19.78
N LEU A 55 -8.03 -6.20 18.85
CA LEU A 55 -6.81 -5.41 18.94
C LEU A 55 -7.03 -3.92 18.63
N ARG A 56 -7.92 -3.58 17.70
CA ARG A 56 -8.20 -2.17 17.29
C ARG A 56 -8.54 -1.24 18.48
N PRO A 57 -9.52 -1.54 19.35
CA PRO A 57 -9.80 -0.67 20.48
C PRO A 57 -8.64 -0.57 21.48
N VAL A 58 -7.87 -1.65 21.67
CA VAL A 58 -6.68 -1.65 22.53
C VAL A 58 -5.61 -0.72 21.97
N VAL A 59 -5.28 -0.83 20.68
CA VAL A 59 -4.34 0.04 19.99
C VAL A 59 -4.81 1.50 20.04
N ASN A 60 -6.11 1.75 19.84
CA ASN A 60 -6.69 3.09 19.92
C ASN A 60 -6.56 3.71 21.31
N ALA A 61 -6.88 2.96 22.36
CA ALA A 61 -6.77 3.44 23.74
C ALA A 61 -5.32 3.66 24.18
N LEU A 62 -4.47 2.64 24.02
CA LEU A 62 -3.06 2.71 24.42
C LEU A 62 -2.27 3.71 23.57
N GLY A 63 -2.53 3.79 22.27
CA GLY A 63 -1.86 4.74 21.38
C GLY A 63 -2.26 6.20 21.63
N ALA A 64 -3.42 6.44 22.25
CA ALA A 64 -3.80 7.77 22.71
C ALA A 64 -3.02 8.21 23.96
N VAL A 65 -2.76 7.27 24.88
CA VAL A 65 -2.07 7.55 26.17
C VAL A 65 -0.54 7.47 26.03
N PHE A 66 -0.05 6.51 25.26
CA PHE A 66 1.38 6.21 25.09
C PHE A 66 1.81 6.24 23.61
N PRO A 67 1.66 7.38 22.90
CA PRO A 67 1.92 7.44 21.45
C PRO A 67 3.37 7.13 21.08
N SER A 68 4.32 7.46 21.96
CA SER A 68 5.76 7.25 21.73
C SER A 68 6.26 5.86 22.18
N LEU A 69 5.37 4.98 22.64
CA LEU A 69 5.77 3.62 22.99
C LEU A 69 6.20 2.87 21.73
N PRO A 70 7.46 2.37 21.67
CA PRO A 70 7.95 1.66 20.51
C PRO A 70 7.24 0.31 20.37
N LEU A 71 6.85 -0.02 19.17
CA LEU A 71 6.37 -1.36 18.82
C LEU A 71 7.57 -2.31 18.71
N PRO A 72 7.37 -3.61 18.96
CA PRO A 72 8.38 -4.62 18.66
C PRO A 72 8.85 -4.47 17.22
N ALA A 73 10.14 -4.70 16.98
CA ALA A 73 10.66 -4.74 15.63
C ALA A 73 9.89 -5.83 14.87
N GLY A 74 9.25 -5.44 13.79
CA GLY A 74 8.47 -6.36 12.96
C GLY A 74 9.27 -6.78 11.75
N GLY A 75 9.20 -8.08 11.45
CA GLY A 75 9.77 -8.66 10.24
C GLY A 75 11.30 -8.81 10.27
N GLU A 76 11.76 -9.77 9.53
CA GLU A 76 13.19 -10.12 9.44
C GLU A 76 13.93 -9.33 8.35
N GLY A 77 13.32 -8.24 7.86
CA GLY A 77 13.86 -7.48 6.74
C GLY A 77 13.75 -8.21 5.40
N THR A 78 12.93 -9.26 5.31
CA THR A 78 12.75 -10.10 4.13
C THR A 78 12.46 -9.27 2.88
N TYR A 79 11.58 -8.26 2.97
CA TYR A 79 11.33 -7.34 1.87
C TYR A 79 12.60 -6.56 1.46
N GLY A 80 13.27 -5.94 2.43
CA GLY A 80 14.51 -5.20 2.16
C GLY A 80 15.59 -6.09 1.54
N GLN A 81 15.74 -7.33 2.02
CA GLN A 81 16.70 -8.30 1.50
C GLN A 81 16.34 -8.73 0.07
N SER A 82 15.05 -8.92 -0.26
CA SER A 82 14.63 -9.35 -1.60
C SER A 82 14.84 -8.30 -2.68
N ILE A 83 14.94 -7.02 -2.34
CA ILE A 83 15.14 -5.93 -3.31
C ILE A 83 16.58 -5.39 -3.36
N TYR A 84 17.37 -5.49 -2.27
CA TYR A 84 18.69 -4.89 -2.15
C TYR A 84 19.76 -5.74 -2.82
N ASN A 85 20.60 -5.14 -3.68
CA ASN A 85 21.66 -5.83 -4.41
C ASN A 85 22.83 -6.32 -3.53
N GLY A 86 22.98 -5.75 -2.35
CA GLY A 86 23.92 -6.22 -1.33
C GLY A 86 23.42 -7.45 -0.56
N ALA A 87 22.21 -7.96 -0.85
CA ALA A 87 21.63 -9.18 -0.29
C ALA A 87 21.16 -10.11 -1.43
N HIS A 88 19.86 -10.13 -1.76
CA HIS A 88 19.29 -11.07 -2.74
C HIS A 88 18.59 -10.38 -3.92
N GLY A 89 18.49 -9.04 -3.89
CA GLY A 89 17.82 -8.27 -4.92
C GLY A 89 18.74 -7.69 -5.97
N GLU A 90 18.20 -6.82 -6.80
CA GLU A 90 18.90 -6.18 -7.92
C GLU A 90 19.03 -4.64 -7.80
N TRP A 91 18.43 -4.05 -6.73
CA TRP A 91 18.35 -2.59 -6.59
C TRP A 91 19.40 -2.06 -5.62
N ASP A 92 20.10 -1.00 -6.03
CA ASP A 92 21.02 -0.26 -5.18
C ASP A 92 20.31 0.92 -4.52
N PHE A 93 20.44 1.05 -3.21
CA PHE A 93 19.91 2.18 -2.44
C PHE A 93 20.65 2.36 -1.12
N ASN A 94 20.57 3.56 -0.54
CA ASN A 94 21.20 3.86 0.74
C ASN A 94 20.43 3.18 1.89
N THR A 95 21.09 2.19 2.54
CA THR A 95 20.51 1.43 3.66
C THR A 95 20.41 2.20 4.96
N GLU A 96 21.05 3.37 5.09
CA GLU A 96 20.83 4.28 6.22
C GLU A 96 19.47 4.98 6.10
N TRP A 97 19.07 5.34 4.88
CA TRP A 97 17.77 5.98 4.61
C TRP A 97 16.64 4.97 4.50
N LYS A 98 16.91 3.81 3.95
CA LYS A 98 15.98 2.68 3.84
C LYS A 98 16.57 1.42 4.49
N PRO A 99 16.57 1.29 5.82
CA PRO A 99 17.07 0.10 6.50
C PRO A 99 16.34 -1.17 6.06
N LEU A 100 17.06 -2.27 5.86
CA LEU A 100 16.47 -3.53 5.39
C LEU A 100 15.35 -4.04 6.31
N GLY A 101 15.51 -3.89 7.64
CA GLY A 101 14.49 -4.21 8.65
C GLY A 101 13.40 -3.15 8.82
N GLY A 102 13.44 -2.07 8.04
CA GLY A 102 12.54 -0.93 8.15
C GLY A 102 12.83 -0.02 9.36
N HIS A 103 12.09 1.08 9.43
CA HIS A 103 12.22 2.04 10.53
C HIS A 103 11.43 1.58 11.78
N ARG A 104 11.87 2.07 12.95
CA ARG A 104 11.16 1.87 14.21
C ARG A 104 9.76 2.45 14.13
N LYS A 105 8.77 1.67 14.54
CA LYS A 105 7.36 2.06 14.56
C LYS A 105 6.92 2.31 16.00
N TYR A 106 5.91 3.16 16.16
CA TYR A 106 5.40 3.57 17.46
C TYR A 106 3.89 3.33 17.55
N LEU A 107 3.39 3.20 18.77
CA LEU A 107 1.99 2.87 19.02
C LEU A 107 1.03 3.96 18.51
N GLY A 108 1.43 5.24 18.61
CA GLY A 108 0.67 6.36 18.05
C GLY A 108 0.55 6.30 16.52
N TRP A 109 1.62 5.87 15.84
CA TRP A 109 1.58 5.65 14.40
C TRP A 109 0.63 4.48 14.03
N MET A 110 0.70 3.35 14.76
CA MET A 110 -0.22 2.23 14.54
C MET A 110 -1.67 2.63 14.79
N ARG A 111 -1.93 3.44 15.83
CA ARG A 111 -3.25 4.01 16.08
C ARG A 111 -3.75 4.85 14.90
N ALA A 112 -2.90 5.69 14.34
CA ALA A 112 -3.26 6.50 13.16
C ALA A 112 -3.63 5.61 11.97
N VAL A 113 -2.85 4.55 11.71
CA VAL A 113 -3.14 3.57 10.64
C VAL A 113 -4.48 2.87 10.89
N VAL A 114 -4.70 2.34 12.09
CA VAL A 114 -5.97 1.66 12.44
C VAL A 114 -7.18 2.58 12.23
N LYS A 115 -7.07 3.84 12.66
CA LYS A 115 -8.13 4.83 12.44
C LYS A 115 -8.32 5.21 10.98
N ALA A 116 -7.25 5.29 10.22
CA ALA A 116 -7.31 5.58 8.79
C ALA A 116 -7.97 4.46 7.98
N GLN A 117 -7.88 3.22 8.43
CA GLN A 117 -8.54 2.07 7.81
C GLN A 117 -10.05 1.99 8.11
N GLU A 118 -10.53 2.62 9.19
CA GLU A 118 -11.96 2.57 9.58
C GLU A 118 -12.89 3.06 8.47
N PRO A 119 -12.72 4.26 7.87
CA PRO A 119 -13.58 4.72 6.79
C PRO A 119 -13.47 3.88 5.49
N VAL A 120 -12.31 3.29 5.21
CA VAL A 120 -12.16 2.34 4.09
C VAL A 120 -13.05 1.12 4.32
N HIS A 121 -13.01 0.53 5.52
CA HIS A 121 -13.82 -0.62 5.88
C HIS A 121 -15.32 -0.29 6.01
N GLY A 122 -15.65 0.96 6.28
CA GLY A 122 -17.03 1.48 6.27
C GLY A 122 -17.59 1.75 4.87
N GLY A 123 -16.76 1.68 3.82
CA GLY A 123 -17.16 2.06 2.46
C GLY A 123 -17.45 3.56 2.32
N GLU A 124 -16.79 4.37 3.16
CA GLU A 124 -17.03 5.82 3.23
C GLU A 124 -16.07 6.62 2.36
N VAL A 125 -15.01 5.97 1.83
CA VAL A 125 -13.96 6.58 1.02
C VAL A 125 -14.33 6.49 -0.46
N ASP A 126 -14.30 7.63 -1.13
CA ASP A 126 -14.44 7.73 -2.58
C ASP A 126 -13.43 8.74 -3.13
N THR A 127 -12.45 8.27 -3.86
CA THR A 127 -11.43 9.16 -4.47
C THR A 127 -12.04 10.14 -5.48
N GLY A 128 -13.22 9.83 -6.04
CA GLY A 128 -13.91 10.65 -7.04
C GLY A 128 -13.21 10.73 -8.38
N VAL A 129 -12.18 9.92 -8.61
CA VAL A 129 -11.39 9.87 -9.84
C VAL A 129 -11.05 8.44 -10.23
N PRO A 130 -10.73 8.15 -11.51
CA PRO A 130 -10.22 6.85 -11.91
C PRO A 130 -9.11 6.36 -10.98
N THR A 131 -9.28 5.16 -10.42
CA THR A 131 -8.34 4.58 -9.47
C THR A 131 -7.90 3.20 -9.95
N LEU A 132 -6.59 3.01 -10.09
CA LEU A 132 -5.96 1.73 -10.43
C LEU A 132 -5.12 1.24 -9.26
N THR A 133 -5.36 0.02 -8.81
CA THR A 133 -4.53 -0.66 -7.81
C THR A 133 -3.76 -1.80 -8.46
N LEU A 134 -2.45 -1.86 -8.19
CA LEU A 134 -1.60 -2.98 -8.54
C LEU A 134 -1.18 -3.70 -7.25
N CYS A 135 -1.19 -5.03 -7.26
CA CYS A 135 -0.68 -5.85 -6.14
C CYS A 135 -0.13 -7.18 -6.64
N SER A 136 0.63 -7.86 -5.79
CA SER A 136 1.12 -9.22 -6.06
C SER A 136 -0.03 -10.23 -6.15
N SER A 137 0.25 -11.37 -6.77
CA SER A 137 -0.69 -12.51 -6.85
C SER A 137 -0.81 -13.28 -5.54
N HIS A 138 0.20 -13.26 -4.67
CA HIS A 138 0.18 -13.95 -3.39
C HIS A 138 1.11 -13.32 -2.36
N SER A 139 0.93 -13.70 -1.09
CA SER A 139 1.70 -13.19 0.04
C SER A 139 2.67 -14.25 0.59
N TYR A 140 3.81 -13.76 1.11
CA TYR A 140 4.82 -14.57 1.81
C TYR A 140 5.16 -13.91 3.15
N LEU A 141 4.26 -14.02 4.13
CA LEU A 141 4.29 -13.23 5.37
C LEU A 141 4.97 -13.98 6.53
N GLY A 142 5.71 -13.22 7.36
CA GLY A 142 6.24 -13.70 8.64
C GLY A 142 7.28 -14.82 8.51
N LYS A 143 8.01 -14.86 7.41
CA LYS A 143 9.02 -15.88 7.10
C LYS A 143 10.36 -15.22 6.79
N GLU A 144 11.43 -15.93 7.10
CA GLU A 144 12.78 -15.58 6.67
C GLU A 144 12.87 -15.55 5.14
N TYR A 145 13.90 -14.87 4.63
CA TYR A 145 14.13 -14.86 3.20
C TYR A 145 14.32 -16.27 2.63
N SER A 146 13.65 -16.51 1.53
CA SER A 146 13.89 -17.62 0.61
C SER A 146 13.56 -17.14 -0.80
N PRO A 147 13.91 -17.85 -1.88
CA PRO A 147 13.56 -17.47 -3.24
C PRO A 147 12.06 -17.23 -3.49
N ALA A 148 11.18 -17.80 -2.65
CA ALA A 148 9.74 -17.52 -2.71
C ALA A 148 9.39 -16.07 -2.32
N ALA A 149 10.28 -15.35 -1.63
CA ALA A 149 10.09 -13.94 -1.30
C ALA A 149 10.27 -13.02 -2.52
N ASP A 150 10.97 -13.48 -3.55
CA ASP A 150 11.24 -12.68 -4.74
C ASP A 150 10.05 -12.53 -5.67
N THR A 151 9.05 -13.38 -5.50
CA THR A 151 7.84 -13.46 -6.34
C THR A 151 6.54 -13.24 -5.57
N ALA A 152 6.60 -12.73 -4.33
CA ALA A 152 5.45 -12.55 -3.45
C ALA A 152 5.49 -11.21 -2.69
N ASP A 153 4.34 -10.74 -2.21
CA ASP A 153 4.29 -9.67 -1.22
C ASP A 153 4.69 -10.22 0.16
N THR A 154 5.83 -9.75 0.68
CA THR A 154 6.37 -10.18 1.99
C THR A 154 5.93 -9.26 3.14
N VAL A 155 5.10 -8.25 2.86
CA VAL A 155 4.69 -7.20 3.81
C VAL A 155 3.20 -7.22 4.07
N LEU A 156 2.37 -7.35 3.03
CA LEU A 156 0.90 -7.24 3.11
C LEU A 156 0.21 -8.53 2.68
N ASP A 157 -1.01 -8.68 3.18
CA ASP A 157 -1.94 -9.70 2.71
C ASP A 157 -2.64 -9.20 1.44
N VAL A 158 -2.31 -9.81 0.30
CA VAL A 158 -2.82 -9.41 -1.01
C VAL A 158 -4.33 -9.66 -1.16
N GLU A 159 -4.91 -10.61 -0.44
CA GLU A 159 -6.35 -10.85 -0.45
C GLU A 159 -7.10 -9.67 0.16
N GLN A 160 -6.54 -9.04 1.20
CA GLN A 160 -7.08 -7.83 1.80
C GLN A 160 -7.00 -6.64 0.83
N ILE A 161 -5.90 -6.50 0.08
CA ILE A 161 -5.79 -5.47 -0.96
C ILE A 161 -6.88 -5.66 -2.00
N GLN A 162 -7.05 -6.87 -2.53
CA GLN A 162 -8.04 -7.19 -3.54
C GLN A 162 -9.48 -7.03 -3.03
N CYS A 163 -9.71 -7.23 -1.73
CA CYS A 163 -11.01 -7.02 -1.09
C CYS A 163 -11.38 -5.54 -0.98
N TRP A 164 -10.45 -4.70 -0.51
CA TRP A 164 -10.75 -3.31 -0.17
C TRP A 164 -10.48 -2.31 -1.31
N ALA A 165 -9.53 -2.57 -2.20
CA ALA A 165 -9.21 -1.62 -3.27
C ALA A 165 -10.38 -1.30 -4.22
N PRO A 166 -11.27 -2.26 -4.56
CA PRO A 166 -12.46 -1.96 -5.38
C PRO A 166 -13.44 -0.97 -4.74
N THR A 167 -13.40 -0.79 -3.41
CA THR A 167 -14.33 0.09 -2.70
C THR A 167 -13.88 1.55 -2.63
N LEU A 168 -12.69 1.88 -3.15
CA LEU A 168 -12.07 3.21 -3.04
C LEU A 168 -12.58 4.23 -4.06
N ALA A 169 -13.26 3.80 -5.11
CA ALA A 169 -13.91 4.64 -6.10
C ALA A 169 -14.92 3.83 -6.91
N GLU A 170 -15.90 4.52 -7.51
CA GLU A 170 -16.75 3.89 -8.51
C GLU A 170 -15.92 3.45 -9.72
N GLY A 171 -15.99 2.17 -10.09
CA GLY A 171 -15.21 1.60 -11.19
C GLY A 171 -13.71 1.47 -10.91
N ALA A 172 -13.28 1.50 -9.63
CA ALA A 172 -11.89 1.24 -9.27
C ALA A 172 -11.42 -0.11 -9.81
N GLN A 173 -10.24 -0.11 -10.42
CA GLN A 173 -9.64 -1.28 -11.06
C GLN A 173 -8.58 -1.90 -10.16
N VAL A 174 -8.52 -3.22 -10.12
CA VAL A 174 -7.45 -3.96 -9.44
C VAL A 174 -6.77 -4.87 -10.46
N GLN A 175 -5.47 -4.70 -10.61
CA GLN A 175 -4.63 -5.53 -11.46
C GLN A 175 -3.69 -6.35 -10.61
N VAL A 176 -3.89 -7.65 -10.59
CA VAL A 176 -3.00 -8.60 -9.93
C VAL A 176 -1.83 -8.90 -10.85
N ILE A 177 -0.61 -8.73 -10.34
CA ILE A 177 0.64 -8.95 -11.06
C ILE A 177 1.29 -10.23 -10.55
N ASP A 178 1.34 -11.24 -11.39
CA ASP A 178 1.96 -12.51 -11.03
C ASP A 178 3.47 -12.36 -10.83
N GLY A 179 3.98 -12.99 -9.76
CA GLY A 179 5.39 -12.91 -9.39
C GLY A 179 5.85 -11.53 -8.91
N ALA A 180 4.95 -10.62 -8.57
CA ALA A 180 5.35 -9.31 -8.05
C ALA A 180 5.75 -9.38 -6.58
N ARG A 181 6.71 -8.54 -6.19
CA ARG A 181 7.05 -8.21 -4.80
C ARG A 181 6.06 -7.20 -4.21
N HIS A 182 6.26 -6.81 -2.96
CA HIS A 182 5.46 -5.76 -2.29
C HIS A 182 5.46 -4.45 -3.08
N ASP A 183 6.60 -3.99 -3.60
CA ASP A 183 6.64 -2.93 -4.60
C ASP A 183 6.67 -3.58 -5.99
N VAL A 184 5.54 -3.50 -6.71
CA VAL A 184 5.40 -4.16 -8.01
C VAL A 184 6.40 -3.67 -9.04
N TYR A 185 6.84 -2.40 -8.93
CA TYR A 185 7.83 -1.81 -9.85
C TYR A 185 9.27 -2.16 -9.50
N LEU A 186 9.52 -2.65 -8.28
CA LEU A 186 10.82 -3.18 -7.85
C LEU A 186 10.92 -4.71 -7.93
N SER A 187 9.93 -5.34 -8.53
CA SER A 187 9.89 -6.78 -8.78
C SER A 187 10.93 -7.23 -9.81
N GLU A 188 11.11 -8.52 -9.95
CA GLU A 188 11.87 -9.09 -11.05
C GLU A 188 11.33 -8.62 -12.40
N ARG A 189 12.18 -8.68 -13.42
CA ARG A 189 11.93 -8.05 -14.71
C ARG A 189 10.57 -8.38 -15.32
N HIS A 190 10.18 -9.66 -15.32
CA HIS A 190 8.90 -10.09 -15.94
C HIS A 190 7.68 -9.47 -15.25
N ALA A 191 7.64 -9.46 -13.91
CA ALA A 191 6.55 -8.89 -13.13
C ALA A 191 6.56 -7.34 -13.22
N ARG A 192 7.74 -6.73 -13.20
CA ARG A 192 7.91 -5.28 -13.40
C ARG A 192 7.40 -4.84 -14.78
N GLU A 193 7.75 -5.57 -15.86
CA GLU A 193 7.25 -5.30 -17.21
C GLU A 193 5.72 -5.46 -17.28
N ALA A 194 5.14 -6.45 -16.60
CA ALA A 194 3.70 -6.63 -16.49
C ALA A 194 3.02 -5.46 -15.76
N ALA A 195 3.64 -4.94 -14.68
CA ALA A 195 3.14 -3.77 -13.97
C ALA A 195 3.13 -2.52 -14.87
N PHE A 196 4.19 -2.26 -15.63
CA PHE A 196 4.21 -1.16 -16.60
C PHE A 196 3.20 -1.36 -17.72
N LYS A 197 3.04 -2.59 -18.22
CA LYS A 197 2.05 -2.91 -19.26
C LYS A 197 0.62 -2.67 -18.79
N ALA A 198 0.33 -2.83 -17.50
CA ALA A 198 -0.98 -2.48 -16.92
C ALA A 198 -1.11 -0.96 -16.72
N THR A 199 -0.05 -0.29 -16.28
CA THR A 199 -0.09 1.13 -15.91
C THR A 199 -0.13 2.07 -17.11
N LEU A 200 0.72 1.86 -18.13
CA LEU A 200 0.87 2.81 -19.22
C LEU A 200 -0.42 3.04 -20.02
N PRO A 201 -1.17 2.00 -20.46
CA PRO A 201 -2.44 2.21 -21.17
C PRO A 201 -3.50 2.90 -20.29
N TRP A 202 -3.48 2.66 -18.96
CA TRP A 202 -4.38 3.32 -18.04
C TRP A 202 -4.06 4.83 -17.94
N LEU A 203 -2.77 5.20 -17.87
CA LEU A 203 -2.35 6.61 -17.90
C LEU A 203 -2.70 7.29 -19.22
N ASP A 204 -2.52 6.60 -20.35
CA ASP A 204 -2.88 7.12 -21.67
C ASP A 204 -4.38 7.39 -21.77
N ALA A 205 -5.21 6.50 -21.21
CA ALA A 205 -6.66 6.68 -21.19
C ALA A 205 -7.10 7.93 -20.40
N LEU A 206 -6.40 8.28 -19.31
CA LEU A 206 -6.67 9.51 -18.55
C LEU A 206 -6.37 10.78 -19.37
N ASN A 207 -5.31 10.75 -20.19
CA ASN A 207 -4.95 11.88 -21.05
C ASN A 207 -5.94 12.12 -22.20
N CYS A 208 -6.68 11.08 -22.61
CA CYS A 208 -7.68 11.18 -23.67
C CYS A 208 -9.06 11.66 -23.16
N ALA A 209 -9.28 11.65 -21.85
CA ALA A 209 -10.56 12.03 -21.23
C ALA A 209 -10.62 13.50 -20.80
N GLY A 210 -9.55 14.27 -20.91
CA GLY A 210 -9.41 15.71 -20.62
C GLY A 210 -9.23 16.48 -21.90
#